data_7bf7535a2c8fba070f6fe5db636d2e64
#
_entry.id   7bf7535a2c8fba070f6fe5db636d2e64
#
_cell.length_a   1.000
_cell.length_b   1.000
_cell.length_c   1.000
_cell.angle_alpha   90.00
_cell.angle_beta   90.00
_cell.angle_gamma   90.00
#
_symmetry.space_group_name_H-M   'P 1'
#
loop_
_entity.id
_entity.type
_entity.pdbx_description
1 polymer ?
#
loop_
_entity_poly.entity_id
_entity_poly.type
_entity_poly.pdbx_seq_one_letter_code
_entity_poly.pdbx_strand_id
1 'polypeptide(L)'
;MTAVAAPRTGFSRLSDADALDVYATLSIHELGRRALARTQQLHPEPYRTYVVDRNINYANVCTAACTFCNFARVPGHKEAYVLAYEQIGRKIEELLAIGGTQILMQGGLVPDASHRSGQGLPFAWYLDLLRFIKRNYPAVHVHAFSPPEIWAFHRVFRMPLRDVLERLRAAGLDTIPGGGGEILVERVRREIGRGKAGTEEWLAVMRSAHQIGMKTSCTMMFGHIETIPERIEHLRRLRDLQDETGGFTAFIHWPFQPEGTRLARQKRLVLERERREGETWEGQTREGETREGPSGW
;
A
#
# COMPACT_ATOMS: atom_id res chain seq x y z
N MET A 1 10.73 26.34 -9.57
CA MET A 1 11.08 25.08 -10.24
C MET A 1 12.42 24.63 -9.69
N THR A 2 12.41 23.86 -8.60
CA THR A 2 13.63 23.25 -8.04
C THR A 2 13.87 21.95 -8.80
N ALA A 3 14.98 21.89 -9.50
CA ALA A 3 15.41 20.72 -10.26
C ALA A 3 15.47 19.50 -9.33
N VAL A 4 14.76 18.44 -9.71
CA VAL A 4 14.89 17.12 -9.08
C VAL A 4 16.35 16.71 -9.26
N ALA A 5 17.07 16.53 -8.15
CA ALA A 5 18.47 16.13 -8.19
C ALA A 5 18.61 14.81 -8.98
N ALA A 6 19.50 14.81 -9.97
CA ALA A 6 19.84 13.62 -10.73
C ALA A 6 20.23 12.48 -9.78
N PRO A 7 19.89 11.21 -10.10
CA PRO A 7 20.21 10.09 -9.24
C PRO A 7 21.73 10.02 -9.01
N ARG A 8 22.13 10.00 -7.75
CA ARG A 8 23.53 9.87 -7.34
C ARG A 8 24.11 8.60 -7.94
N THR A 9 25.12 8.74 -8.77
CA THR A 9 25.76 7.72 -9.62
C THR A 9 26.50 6.67 -8.82
N GLY A 10 26.42 5.41 -9.29
CA GLY A 10 27.21 4.28 -8.80
C GLY A 10 26.58 2.91 -9.00
N PHE A 11 25.26 2.83 -9.20
CA PHE A 11 24.59 1.60 -9.59
C PHE A 11 23.82 1.82 -10.88
N SER A 12 24.10 0.97 -11.88
CA SER A 12 23.28 0.86 -13.08
C SER A 12 21.86 0.47 -12.67
N ARG A 13 20.86 1.13 -13.25
CA ARG A 13 19.46 0.72 -13.10
C ARG A 13 19.28 -0.63 -13.80
N LEU A 14 18.64 -1.55 -13.11
CA LEU A 14 18.25 -2.82 -13.72
C LEU A 14 17.17 -2.57 -14.79
N SER A 15 17.35 -3.15 -15.96
CA SER A 15 16.24 -3.34 -16.90
C SER A 15 15.27 -4.39 -16.36
N ASP A 16 14.09 -4.50 -16.96
CA ASP A 16 13.12 -5.54 -16.59
C ASP A 16 13.71 -6.94 -16.79
N ALA A 17 14.50 -7.14 -17.87
CA ALA A 17 15.18 -8.40 -18.15
C ALA A 17 16.25 -8.73 -17.08
N ASP A 18 17.09 -7.76 -16.72
CA ASP A 18 18.08 -7.94 -15.66
C ASP A 18 17.41 -8.22 -14.30
N ALA A 19 16.29 -7.56 -14.02
CA ALA A 19 15.54 -7.78 -12.79
C ALA A 19 14.94 -9.20 -12.71
N LEU A 20 14.44 -9.71 -13.84
CA LEU A 20 13.96 -11.10 -13.95
C LEU A 20 15.10 -12.10 -13.76
N ASP A 21 16.26 -11.86 -14.39
CA ASP A 21 17.43 -12.70 -14.23
C ASP A 21 17.92 -12.71 -12.77
N VAL A 22 18.05 -11.54 -12.17
CA VAL A 22 18.41 -11.40 -10.75
C VAL A 22 17.43 -12.17 -9.85
N TYR A 23 16.14 -12.10 -10.13
CA TYR A 23 15.12 -12.80 -9.35
C TYR A 23 15.21 -14.32 -9.51
N ALA A 24 15.58 -14.81 -10.69
CA ALA A 24 15.66 -16.23 -11.00
C ALA A 24 16.97 -16.89 -10.55
N THR A 25 18.06 -16.13 -10.50
CA THR A 25 19.41 -16.71 -10.37
C THR A 25 20.08 -16.44 -9.03
N LEU A 26 19.73 -15.34 -8.36
CA LEU A 26 20.42 -14.99 -7.12
C LEU A 26 19.78 -15.61 -5.88
N SER A 27 20.61 -16.06 -4.97
CA SER A 27 20.13 -16.46 -3.64
C SER A 27 19.62 -15.27 -2.84
N ILE A 28 18.74 -15.53 -1.85
CA ILE A 28 18.23 -14.50 -0.93
C ILE A 28 19.36 -13.77 -0.20
N HIS A 29 20.46 -14.47 0.12
CA HIS A 29 21.62 -13.88 0.78
C HIS A 29 22.37 -12.90 -0.14
N GLU A 30 22.51 -13.23 -1.41
CA GLU A 30 23.13 -12.32 -2.39
C GLU A 30 22.26 -11.10 -2.65
N LEU A 31 20.95 -11.29 -2.80
CA LEU A 31 19.98 -10.18 -2.90
C LEU A 31 20.07 -9.29 -1.66
N GLY A 32 20.12 -9.86 -0.48
CA GLY A 32 20.27 -9.12 0.79
C GLY A 32 21.55 -8.31 0.85
N ARG A 33 22.70 -8.89 0.43
CA ARG A 33 23.98 -8.15 0.37
C ARG A 33 23.93 -6.97 -0.60
N ARG A 34 23.35 -7.14 -1.79
CA ARG A 34 23.18 -6.07 -2.78
C ARG A 34 22.23 -4.97 -2.27
N ALA A 35 21.13 -5.36 -1.65
CA ALA A 35 20.19 -4.42 -1.04
C ALA A 35 20.84 -3.62 0.09
N LEU A 36 21.61 -4.29 0.97
CA LEU A 36 22.34 -3.63 2.05
C LEU A 36 23.38 -2.64 1.51
N ALA A 37 24.18 -3.04 0.52
CA ALA A 37 25.15 -2.16 -0.12
C ALA A 37 24.49 -0.91 -0.72
N ARG A 38 23.31 -1.08 -1.36
CA ARG A 38 22.54 0.05 -1.86
C ARG A 38 21.99 0.93 -0.75
N THR A 39 21.49 0.34 0.32
CA THR A 39 21.02 1.08 1.49
C THR A 39 22.12 1.93 2.10
N GLN A 40 23.32 1.36 2.28
CA GLN A 40 24.47 2.08 2.86
C GLN A 40 24.92 3.25 1.99
N GLN A 41 24.78 3.16 0.66
CA GLN A 41 25.10 4.29 -0.23
C GLN A 41 24.07 5.41 -0.14
N LEU A 42 22.78 5.07 -0.03
CA LEU A 42 21.70 6.05 0.06
C LEU A 42 21.56 6.65 1.46
N HIS A 43 21.84 5.84 2.47
CA HIS A 43 21.68 6.13 3.89
C HIS A 43 22.93 5.67 4.65
N PRO A 44 24.02 6.45 4.56
CA PRO A 44 25.31 6.09 5.18
C PRO A 44 25.29 6.16 6.71
N GLU A 45 24.25 6.75 7.30
CA GLU A 45 24.13 6.91 8.73
C GLU A 45 24.06 5.53 9.43
N PRO A 46 24.69 5.39 10.63
CA PRO A 46 24.78 4.10 11.35
C PRO A 46 23.48 3.69 12.05
N TYR A 47 22.41 4.49 11.92
CA TYR A 47 21.11 4.24 12.53
C TYR A 47 20.02 4.04 11.48
N ARG A 48 18.89 3.51 11.92
CA ARG A 48 17.63 3.44 11.15
C ARG A 48 16.51 4.04 11.98
N THR A 49 15.61 4.75 11.30
CA THR A 49 14.43 5.34 11.93
C THR A 49 13.23 4.40 11.84
N TYR A 50 12.30 4.57 12.75
CA TYR A 50 11.01 3.89 12.74
C TYR A 50 9.92 4.88 13.16
N VAL A 51 8.69 4.53 12.86
CA VAL A 51 7.49 5.29 13.25
C VAL A 51 6.66 4.43 14.17
N VAL A 52 6.22 4.99 15.29
CA VAL A 52 5.17 4.40 16.12
C VAL A 52 3.85 5.02 15.67
N ASP A 53 3.08 4.24 14.92
CA ASP A 53 1.79 4.67 14.40
C ASP A 53 0.63 3.81 14.91
N ARG A 54 -0.57 4.28 14.67
CA ARG A 54 -1.80 3.52 14.90
C ARG A 54 -2.62 3.43 13.64
N ASN A 55 -2.93 2.20 13.23
CA ASN A 55 -3.90 1.98 12.16
C ASN A 55 -5.32 2.27 12.67
N ILE A 56 -6.03 3.16 11.99
CA ILE A 56 -7.42 3.52 12.25
C ILE A 56 -8.26 3.28 10.99
N ASN A 57 -9.10 2.26 11.04
CA ASN A 57 -10.09 2.06 10.00
C ASN A 57 -11.36 2.81 10.40
N TYR A 58 -11.58 4.00 9.84
CA TYR A 58 -12.72 4.84 10.20
C TYR A 58 -14.07 4.26 9.75
N ALA A 59 -14.08 3.40 8.73
CA ALA A 59 -15.27 2.70 8.25
C ALA A 59 -14.89 1.38 7.57
N ASN A 60 -15.74 0.36 7.70
CA ASN A 60 -15.61 -0.89 6.95
C ASN A 60 -16.62 -1.05 5.82
N VAL A 61 -17.55 -0.12 5.68
CA VAL A 61 -18.49 -0.09 4.54
C VAL A 61 -17.71 0.13 3.25
N CYS A 62 -17.85 -0.79 2.28
CA CYS A 62 -17.09 -0.72 1.04
C CYS A 62 -17.84 -1.32 -0.13
N THR A 63 -17.82 -0.64 -1.27
CA THR A 63 -18.43 -1.09 -2.53
C THR A 63 -17.45 -1.72 -3.50
N ALA A 64 -16.14 -1.70 -3.19
CA ALA A 64 -15.08 -2.18 -4.10
C ALA A 64 -15.07 -3.70 -4.32
N ALA A 65 -15.67 -4.48 -3.41
CA ALA A 65 -15.79 -5.94 -3.50
C ALA A 65 -14.45 -6.68 -3.79
N CYS A 66 -13.33 -6.20 -3.23
CA CYS A 66 -12.02 -6.81 -3.39
C CYS A 66 -12.03 -8.25 -2.86
N THR A 67 -11.52 -9.20 -3.67
CA THR A 67 -11.56 -10.62 -3.35
C THR A 67 -10.59 -11.04 -2.25
N PHE A 68 -9.54 -10.25 -2.03
CA PHE A 68 -8.52 -10.46 -0.99
C PHE A 68 -8.87 -9.79 0.35
N CYS A 69 -9.86 -8.88 0.38
CA CYS A 69 -10.18 -8.11 1.58
C CYS A 69 -11.23 -8.83 2.44
N ASN A 70 -10.84 -9.12 3.68
CA ASN A 70 -11.73 -9.74 4.67
C ASN A 70 -12.39 -8.71 5.61
N PHE A 71 -11.97 -7.46 5.51
CA PHE A 71 -12.43 -6.37 6.36
C PHE A 71 -13.74 -5.72 5.87
N ALA A 72 -13.90 -5.62 4.54
CA ALA A 72 -15.01 -4.91 3.93
C ALA A 72 -16.38 -5.52 4.28
N ARG A 73 -17.35 -4.65 4.54
CA ARG A 73 -18.77 -4.99 4.67
C ARG A 73 -19.58 -4.24 3.62
N VAL A 74 -20.55 -4.91 3.03
CA VAL A 74 -21.49 -4.24 2.13
C VAL A 74 -22.39 -3.29 2.91
N PRO A 75 -22.92 -2.23 2.27
CA PRO A 75 -23.90 -1.33 2.89
C PRO A 75 -25.08 -2.12 3.49
N GLY A 76 -25.49 -1.78 4.71
CA GLY A 76 -26.59 -2.44 5.42
C GLY A 76 -26.20 -3.76 6.14
N HIS A 77 -24.97 -4.24 6.04
CA HIS A 77 -24.54 -5.41 6.81
C HIS A 77 -24.54 -5.12 8.31
N LYS A 78 -24.95 -6.09 9.15
CA LYS A 78 -25.04 -5.93 10.60
C LYS A 78 -23.73 -5.52 11.32
N GLU A 79 -22.60 -5.86 10.71
CA GLU A 79 -21.27 -5.51 11.22
C GLU A 79 -20.69 -4.26 10.51
N ALA A 80 -21.49 -3.60 9.66
CA ALA A 80 -21.05 -2.36 9.02
C ALA A 80 -20.97 -1.23 10.07
N TYR A 81 -19.90 -0.43 9.99
CA TYR A 81 -19.73 0.72 10.86
C TYR A 81 -19.06 1.89 10.17
N VAL A 82 -19.32 3.07 10.71
CA VAL A 82 -18.54 4.29 10.57
C VAL A 82 -18.25 4.80 11.97
N LEU A 83 -17.00 5.05 12.32
CA LEU A 83 -16.60 5.55 13.63
C LEU A 83 -17.03 7.02 13.79
N ALA A 84 -17.54 7.36 14.98
CA ALA A 84 -17.70 8.74 15.39
C ALA A 84 -16.32 9.39 15.63
N TYR A 85 -16.25 10.72 15.54
CA TYR A 85 -14.99 11.45 15.73
C TYR A 85 -14.39 11.22 17.10
N GLU A 86 -15.22 11.11 18.13
CA GLU A 86 -14.79 10.82 19.51
C GLU A 86 -14.16 9.43 19.66
N GLN A 87 -14.63 8.45 18.88
CA GLN A 87 -14.03 7.11 18.84
C GLN A 87 -12.66 7.14 18.18
N ILE A 88 -12.51 7.94 17.14
CA ILE A 88 -11.22 8.18 16.48
C ILE A 88 -10.28 8.93 17.43
N GLY A 89 -10.79 9.95 18.13
CA GLY A 89 -10.05 10.71 19.15
C GLY A 89 -9.46 9.80 20.22
N ARG A 90 -10.26 8.92 20.83
CA ARG A 90 -9.76 7.95 21.83
C ARG A 90 -8.63 7.07 21.32
N LYS A 91 -8.71 6.64 20.05
CA LYS A 91 -7.61 5.87 19.43
C LYS A 91 -6.34 6.69 19.24
N ILE A 92 -6.47 7.98 18.99
CA ILE A 92 -5.33 8.90 18.93
C ILE A 92 -4.73 9.12 20.32
N GLU A 93 -5.56 9.29 21.35
CA GLU A 93 -5.10 9.43 22.75
C GLU A 93 -4.33 8.19 23.22
N GLU A 94 -4.81 6.99 22.88
CA GLU A 94 -4.09 5.73 23.16
C GLU A 94 -2.73 5.67 22.44
N LEU A 95 -2.63 6.18 21.21
CA LEU A 95 -1.37 6.30 20.47
C LEU A 95 -0.41 7.27 21.16
N LEU A 96 -0.91 8.46 21.52
CA LEU A 96 -0.10 9.49 22.18
C LEU A 96 0.42 9.03 23.55
N ALA A 97 -0.36 8.25 24.30
CA ALA A 97 0.02 7.69 25.59
C ALA A 97 1.26 6.77 25.52
N ILE A 98 1.53 6.17 24.36
CA ILE A 98 2.73 5.33 24.11
C ILE A 98 3.83 6.06 23.36
N GLY A 99 3.73 7.38 23.21
CA GLY A 99 4.71 8.19 22.46
C GLY A 99 4.61 8.08 20.94
N GLY A 100 3.49 7.61 20.41
CA GLY A 100 3.28 7.53 18.98
C GLY A 100 3.05 8.92 18.36
N THR A 101 3.35 9.06 17.08
CA THR A 101 3.38 10.36 16.40
C THR A 101 2.53 10.43 15.14
N GLN A 102 2.07 9.29 14.63
CA GLN A 102 1.38 9.20 13.35
C GLN A 102 0.15 8.29 13.44
N ILE A 103 -0.91 8.64 12.74
CA ILE A 103 -2.00 7.71 12.43
C ILE A 103 -1.92 7.28 10.97
N LEU A 104 -2.13 5.98 10.71
CA LEU A 104 -2.42 5.43 9.39
C LEU A 104 -3.94 5.22 9.31
N MET A 105 -4.65 6.12 8.64
CA MET A 105 -6.10 6.14 8.64
C MET A 105 -6.67 5.86 7.25
N GLN A 106 -7.40 4.77 7.12
CA GLN A 106 -8.06 4.33 5.89
C GLN A 106 -9.47 3.80 6.20
N GLY A 107 -10.30 3.71 5.16
CA GLY A 107 -11.63 3.14 5.27
C GLY A 107 -12.05 2.37 4.03
N GLY A 108 -13.30 1.93 4.01
CA GLY A 108 -13.93 1.41 2.80
C GLY A 108 -14.33 2.52 1.83
N LEU A 109 -14.74 2.15 0.61
CA LEU A 109 -15.27 3.10 -0.37
C LEU A 109 -16.71 3.50 0.00
N VAL A 110 -16.85 4.24 1.10
CA VAL A 110 -18.13 4.70 1.66
C VAL A 110 -18.82 5.75 0.78
N PRO A 111 -18.10 6.68 0.10
CA PRO A 111 -18.77 7.65 -0.79
C PRO A 111 -19.61 6.99 -1.88
N ASP A 112 -19.13 5.90 -2.47
CA ASP A 112 -19.85 5.12 -3.47
C ASP A 112 -21.14 4.47 -2.91
N ALA A 113 -21.21 4.23 -1.62
CA ALA A 113 -22.36 3.63 -0.98
C ALA A 113 -23.57 4.58 -0.92
N SER A 114 -23.35 5.90 -1.00
CA SER A 114 -24.41 6.92 -0.94
C SER A 114 -25.46 6.78 -2.04
N HIS A 115 -25.04 6.29 -3.21
CA HIS A 115 -25.93 6.13 -4.36
C HIS A 115 -26.87 4.94 -4.27
N ARG A 116 -26.62 3.98 -3.38
CA ARG A 116 -27.36 2.72 -3.31
C ARG A 116 -28.09 2.47 -1.99
N SER A 117 -27.68 3.08 -0.89
CA SER A 117 -28.16 2.72 0.45
C SER A 117 -28.45 3.91 1.36
N GLY A 118 -28.20 5.15 0.94
CA GLY A 118 -28.32 6.34 1.79
C GLY A 118 -27.30 6.41 2.95
N GLN A 119 -26.36 5.47 3.02
CA GLN A 119 -25.36 5.38 4.10
C GLN A 119 -24.01 6.00 3.73
N GLY A 120 -23.92 6.70 2.61
CA GLY A 120 -22.69 7.35 2.17
C GLY A 120 -22.37 8.59 2.99
N LEU A 121 -21.09 8.87 3.13
CA LEU A 121 -20.61 10.06 3.80
C LEU A 121 -20.40 11.19 2.80
N PRO A 122 -20.88 12.41 3.07
CA PRO A 122 -20.62 13.57 2.23
C PRO A 122 -19.13 13.96 2.32
N PHE A 123 -18.59 14.62 1.30
CA PHE A 123 -17.18 15.05 1.31
C PHE A 123 -16.83 15.95 2.49
N ALA A 124 -17.78 16.77 2.94
CA ALA A 124 -17.63 17.60 4.13
C ALA A 124 -17.26 16.79 5.39
N TRP A 125 -17.83 15.58 5.54
CA TRP A 125 -17.52 14.72 6.68
C TRP A 125 -16.03 14.39 6.77
N TYR A 126 -15.38 14.11 5.65
CA TYR A 126 -13.93 13.79 5.61
C TYR A 126 -13.07 15.03 5.93
N LEU A 127 -13.48 16.19 5.43
CA LEU A 127 -12.80 17.45 5.74
C LEU A 127 -12.95 17.81 7.24
N ASP A 128 -14.13 17.62 7.79
CA ASP A 128 -14.41 17.92 9.20
C ASP A 128 -13.71 16.93 10.14
N LEU A 129 -13.57 15.65 9.73
CA LEU A 129 -12.74 14.67 10.44
C LEU A 129 -11.27 15.14 10.53
N LEU A 130 -10.68 15.55 9.42
CA LEU A 130 -9.31 16.07 9.40
C LEU A 130 -9.15 17.32 10.27
N ARG A 131 -10.09 18.25 10.19
CA ARG A 131 -10.12 19.47 11.02
C ARG A 131 -10.28 19.14 12.50
N PHE A 132 -11.13 18.16 12.84
CA PHE A 132 -11.29 17.67 14.22
C PHE A 132 -9.97 17.13 14.75
N ILE A 133 -9.28 16.29 13.98
CA ILE A 133 -7.99 15.72 14.37
C ILE A 133 -6.97 16.84 14.58
N LYS A 134 -6.79 17.73 13.62
CA LYS A 134 -5.80 18.81 13.72
C LYS A 134 -6.09 19.84 14.80
N ARG A 135 -7.35 20.07 15.11
CA ARG A 135 -7.75 20.96 16.22
C ARG A 135 -7.43 20.37 17.60
N ASN A 136 -7.71 19.08 17.78
CA ASN A 136 -7.58 18.43 19.10
C ASN A 136 -6.20 17.79 19.30
N TYR A 137 -5.54 17.38 18.21
CA TYR A 137 -4.27 16.66 18.23
C TYR A 137 -3.30 17.24 17.18
N PRO A 138 -2.90 18.52 17.28
CA PRO A 138 -2.16 19.24 16.21
C PRO A 138 -0.81 18.62 15.87
N ALA A 139 -0.17 17.96 16.83
CA ALA A 139 1.14 17.33 16.65
C ALA A 139 1.08 15.96 15.93
N VAL A 140 -0.11 15.34 15.81
CA VAL A 140 -0.25 14.04 15.18
C VAL A 140 -0.14 14.18 13.67
N HIS A 141 0.76 13.40 13.07
CA HIS A 141 0.87 13.29 11.62
C HIS A 141 -0.27 12.44 11.06
N VAL A 142 -1.02 12.99 10.12
CA VAL A 142 -2.18 12.35 9.50
C VAL A 142 -1.78 11.75 8.15
N HIS A 143 -1.45 10.46 8.16
CA HIS A 143 -1.20 9.64 6.98
C HIS A 143 -2.50 8.93 6.63
N ALA A 144 -3.28 9.46 5.70
CA ALA A 144 -4.66 9.01 5.53
C ALA A 144 -5.13 8.98 4.08
N PHE A 145 -6.23 8.26 3.86
CA PHE A 145 -6.93 8.08 2.59
C PHE A 145 -6.07 7.48 1.48
N SER A 146 -6.34 6.23 1.17
CA SER A 146 -5.67 5.55 0.06
C SER A 146 -6.03 6.17 -1.30
N PRO A 147 -5.21 6.02 -2.34
CA PRO A 147 -5.54 6.49 -3.69
C PRO A 147 -6.91 6.02 -4.20
N PRO A 148 -7.38 4.78 -3.97
CA PRO A 148 -8.74 4.41 -4.31
C PRO A 148 -9.83 5.23 -3.61
N GLU A 149 -9.63 5.63 -2.34
CA GLU A 149 -10.56 6.51 -1.64
C GLU A 149 -10.57 7.91 -2.25
N ILE A 150 -9.40 8.49 -2.53
CA ILE A 150 -9.26 9.81 -3.17
C ILE A 150 -9.85 9.80 -4.58
N TRP A 151 -9.63 8.71 -5.34
CA TRP A 151 -10.25 8.53 -6.65
C TRP A 151 -11.77 8.43 -6.55
N ALA A 152 -12.29 7.74 -5.52
CA ALA A 152 -13.73 7.70 -5.26
C ALA A 152 -14.27 9.10 -4.92
N PHE A 153 -13.57 9.91 -4.14
CA PHE A 153 -13.98 11.31 -3.89
C PHE A 153 -14.05 12.11 -5.18
N HIS A 154 -13.04 12.01 -6.05
CA HIS A 154 -13.04 12.67 -7.36
C HIS A 154 -14.28 12.29 -8.18
N ARG A 155 -14.59 11.00 -8.29
CA ARG A 155 -15.70 10.50 -9.11
C ARG A 155 -17.08 10.81 -8.53
N VAL A 156 -17.27 10.47 -7.26
CA VAL A 156 -18.59 10.55 -6.60
C VAL A 156 -19.03 11.99 -6.41
N PHE A 157 -18.12 12.85 -5.97
CA PHE A 157 -18.41 14.28 -5.76
C PHE A 157 -18.18 15.14 -7.00
N ARG A 158 -17.79 14.54 -8.13
CA ARG A 158 -17.58 15.22 -9.43
C ARG A 158 -16.66 16.44 -9.32
N MET A 159 -15.61 16.33 -8.51
CA MET A 159 -14.61 17.37 -8.31
C MET A 159 -13.33 17.03 -9.08
N PRO A 160 -12.61 18.00 -9.66
CA PRO A 160 -11.27 17.78 -10.19
C PRO A 160 -10.37 17.13 -9.12
N LEU A 161 -9.54 16.18 -9.54
CA LEU A 161 -8.70 15.42 -8.61
C LEU A 161 -7.77 16.33 -7.79
N ARG A 162 -7.23 17.36 -8.43
CA ARG A 162 -6.41 18.38 -7.79
C ARG A 162 -7.18 19.11 -6.68
N ASP A 163 -8.42 19.53 -6.94
CA ASP A 163 -9.26 20.24 -5.97
C ASP A 163 -9.57 19.34 -4.74
N VAL A 164 -9.81 18.04 -4.98
CA VAL A 164 -9.97 17.07 -3.87
C VAL A 164 -8.74 17.06 -2.99
N LEU A 165 -7.55 16.93 -3.57
CA LEU A 165 -6.29 16.86 -2.85
C LEU A 165 -5.95 18.17 -2.12
N GLU A 166 -6.14 19.33 -2.77
CA GLU A 166 -5.91 20.64 -2.16
C GLU A 166 -6.85 20.89 -0.96
N ARG A 167 -8.11 20.49 -1.06
CA ARG A 167 -9.09 20.60 0.04
C ARG A 167 -8.75 19.66 1.19
N LEU A 168 -8.36 18.41 0.92
CA LEU A 168 -7.94 17.46 1.96
C LEU A 168 -6.68 17.98 2.68
N ARG A 169 -5.68 18.47 1.93
CA ARG A 169 -4.47 19.08 2.48
C ARG A 169 -4.80 20.30 3.35
N ALA A 170 -5.64 21.21 2.86
CA ALA A 170 -6.06 22.39 3.61
C ALA A 170 -6.86 22.04 4.88
N ALA A 171 -7.53 20.88 4.91
CA ALA A 171 -8.24 20.39 6.09
C ALA A 171 -7.32 19.69 7.10
N GLY A 172 -6.06 19.35 6.72
CA GLY A 172 -5.06 18.77 7.63
C GLY A 172 -4.55 17.38 7.25
N LEU A 173 -4.75 16.94 6.00
CA LEU A 173 -4.08 15.73 5.48
C LEU A 173 -2.59 16.04 5.26
N ASP A 174 -1.69 15.30 5.93
CA ASP A 174 -0.25 15.52 5.80
C ASP A 174 0.34 14.68 4.65
N THR A 175 0.06 13.38 4.61
CA THR A 175 0.60 12.46 3.60
C THR A 175 -0.41 11.38 3.22
N ILE A 176 -0.18 10.69 2.09
CA ILE A 176 -1.09 9.68 1.55
C ILE A 176 -0.43 8.30 1.57
N PRO A 177 -1.07 7.28 2.18
CA PRO A 177 -0.59 5.90 2.16
C PRO A 177 -0.72 5.27 0.77
N GLY A 178 0.20 4.35 0.44
CA GLY A 178 0.20 3.61 -0.82
C GLY A 178 -0.88 2.54 -0.94
N GLY A 179 -1.79 2.45 0.01
CA GLY A 179 -2.87 1.46 0.03
C GLY A 179 -3.62 1.39 -1.30
N GLY A 180 -4.07 0.19 -1.66
CA GLY A 180 -4.70 0.01 -2.95
C GLY A 180 -3.76 -0.17 -4.14
N GLY A 181 -2.45 -0.11 -3.93
CA GLY A 181 -1.45 -0.41 -4.96
C GLY A 181 -1.45 -1.88 -5.36
N GLU A 182 -1.57 -2.77 -4.41
CA GLU A 182 -1.39 -4.23 -4.54
C GLU A 182 -0.37 -4.60 -5.62
N ILE A 183 -0.83 -4.89 -6.83
CA ILE A 183 -0.01 -5.00 -8.06
C ILE A 183 -0.58 -4.04 -9.11
N LEU A 184 0.24 -3.12 -9.62
CA LEU A 184 -0.13 -2.10 -10.61
C LEU A 184 -0.08 -2.66 -12.05
N VAL A 185 -0.73 -3.80 -12.23
CA VAL A 185 -0.93 -4.46 -13.54
C VAL A 185 -2.42 -4.73 -13.70
N GLU A 186 -2.99 -4.26 -14.79
CA GLU A 186 -4.44 -4.20 -14.98
C GLU A 186 -5.10 -5.59 -14.96
N ARG A 187 -4.44 -6.61 -15.48
CA ARG A 187 -4.92 -8.00 -15.40
C ARG A 187 -5.17 -8.41 -13.95
N VAL A 188 -4.18 -8.21 -13.09
CA VAL A 188 -4.25 -8.56 -11.67
C VAL A 188 -5.34 -7.75 -10.98
N ARG A 189 -5.37 -6.43 -11.20
CA ARG A 189 -6.34 -5.52 -10.57
C ARG A 189 -7.79 -5.87 -10.90
N ARG A 190 -8.09 -6.17 -12.17
CA ARG A 190 -9.42 -6.60 -12.61
C ARG A 190 -9.89 -7.88 -11.91
N GLU A 191 -8.98 -8.78 -11.57
CA GLU A 191 -9.31 -10.03 -10.94
C GLU A 191 -9.50 -9.90 -9.43
N ILE A 192 -8.65 -9.12 -8.75
CA ILE A 192 -8.69 -9.02 -7.29
C ILE A 192 -9.53 -7.87 -6.74
N GLY A 193 -9.81 -6.83 -7.53
CA GLY A 193 -10.47 -5.62 -7.03
C GLY A 193 -11.19 -4.80 -8.09
N ARG A 194 -12.15 -5.38 -8.81
CA ARG A 194 -12.89 -4.76 -9.93
C ARG A 194 -13.55 -3.41 -9.63
N GLY A 195 -13.96 -3.17 -8.39
CA GLY A 195 -14.58 -1.91 -7.96
C GLY A 195 -13.60 -0.85 -7.47
N LYS A 196 -12.30 -1.10 -7.60
CA LYS A 196 -11.22 -0.23 -7.12
C LYS A 196 -10.65 0.61 -8.27
N ALA A 197 -9.94 1.66 -7.93
CA ALA A 197 -9.16 2.43 -8.90
C ALA A 197 -8.23 1.52 -9.72
N GLY A 198 -8.20 1.70 -11.03
CA GLY A 198 -7.28 1.01 -11.95
C GLY A 198 -5.83 1.45 -11.75
N THR A 199 -4.92 0.89 -12.53
CA THR A 199 -3.49 1.22 -12.45
C THR A 199 -3.23 2.69 -12.71
N GLU A 200 -3.71 3.21 -13.83
CA GLU A 200 -3.50 4.59 -14.22
C GLU A 200 -4.22 5.58 -13.29
N GLU A 201 -5.37 5.21 -12.77
CA GLU A 201 -6.12 5.99 -11.80
C GLU A 201 -5.36 6.13 -10.47
N TRP A 202 -4.75 5.04 -10.00
CA TRP A 202 -3.91 5.03 -8.80
C TRP A 202 -2.68 5.92 -9.00
N LEU A 203 -1.98 5.76 -10.13
CA LEU A 203 -0.82 6.59 -10.49
C LEU A 203 -1.19 8.06 -10.66
N ALA A 204 -2.35 8.37 -11.23
CA ALA A 204 -2.84 9.73 -11.39
C ALA A 204 -3.07 10.43 -10.03
N VAL A 205 -3.62 9.72 -9.04
CA VAL A 205 -3.76 10.26 -7.68
C VAL A 205 -2.41 10.60 -7.08
N MET A 206 -1.45 9.66 -7.14
CA MET A 206 -0.12 9.88 -6.58
C MET A 206 0.62 11.02 -7.29
N ARG A 207 0.60 11.04 -8.62
CA ARG A 207 1.19 12.13 -9.42
C ARG A 207 0.60 13.49 -9.05
N SER A 208 -0.72 13.57 -8.96
CA SER A 208 -1.40 14.82 -8.60
C SER A 208 -1.07 15.28 -7.19
N ALA A 209 -0.96 14.34 -6.24
CA ALA A 209 -0.52 14.65 -4.87
C ALA A 209 0.92 15.20 -4.85
N HIS A 210 1.84 14.55 -5.56
CA HIS A 210 3.22 15.01 -5.67
C HIS A 210 3.34 16.41 -6.31
N GLN A 211 2.54 16.68 -7.36
CA GLN A 211 2.52 17.98 -8.04
C GLN A 211 2.09 19.14 -7.15
N ILE A 212 1.26 18.90 -6.15
CA ILE A 212 0.91 19.92 -5.14
C ILE A 212 1.85 19.91 -3.92
N GLY A 213 2.95 19.12 -3.98
CA GLY A 213 3.97 19.06 -2.93
C GLY A 213 3.65 18.14 -1.76
N MET A 214 2.60 17.29 -1.85
CA MET A 214 2.34 16.26 -0.86
C MET A 214 3.29 15.08 -1.06
N LYS A 215 3.72 14.46 0.05
CA LYS A 215 4.48 13.20 0.02
C LYS A 215 3.55 12.02 0.23
N THR A 216 3.96 10.87 -0.29
CA THR A 216 3.18 9.64 -0.22
C THR A 216 4.08 8.45 0.04
N SER A 217 3.51 7.33 0.50
CA SER A 217 4.17 6.03 0.40
C SER A 217 3.68 5.25 -0.81
N CYS A 218 4.34 4.17 -1.16
CA CYS A 218 3.86 3.20 -2.13
C CYS A 218 3.98 1.79 -1.58
N THR A 219 3.18 0.87 -2.12
CA THR A 219 2.99 -0.45 -1.53
C THR A 219 2.89 -1.53 -2.59
N MET A 220 3.22 -2.76 -2.23
CA MET A 220 3.00 -3.97 -3.02
C MET A 220 2.43 -5.07 -2.13
N MET A 221 1.35 -5.73 -2.55
CA MET A 221 0.91 -6.99 -1.96
C MET A 221 1.22 -8.11 -2.96
N PHE A 222 1.99 -9.10 -2.53
CA PHE A 222 2.48 -10.17 -3.40
C PHE A 222 2.13 -11.56 -2.87
N GLY A 223 2.28 -12.60 -3.71
CA GLY A 223 2.02 -13.98 -3.34
C GLY A 223 0.55 -14.38 -3.49
N HIS A 224 -0.17 -13.81 -4.49
CA HIS A 224 -1.57 -14.19 -4.73
C HIS A 224 -1.80 -14.75 -6.15
N ILE A 225 -1.98 -13.91 -7.19
CA ILE A 225 -2.25 -14.37 -8.56
C ILE A 225 -1.32 -13.73 -9.59
N GLU A 226 -0.49 -12.82 -9.14
CA GLU A 226 0.50 -12.17 -9.96
C GLU A 226 1.65 -13.10 -10.33
N THR A 227 2.29 -12.83 -11.45
CA THR A 227 3.52 -13.48 -11.89
C THR A 227 4.74 -12.64 -11.50
N ILE A 228 5.94 -13.23 -11.55
CA ILE A 228 7.19 -12.49 -11.33
C ILE A 228 7.35 -11.31 -12.30
N PRO A 229 7.12 -11.45 -13.63
CA PRO A 229 7.13 -10.30 -14.53
C PRO A 229 6.18 -9.18 -14.11
N GLU A 230 5.00 -9.50 -13.57
CA GLU A 230 4.04 -8.50 -13.09
C GLU A 230 4.51 -7.80 -11.80
N ARG A 231 5.27 -8.48 -10.93
CA ARG A 231 5.96 -7.81 -9.80
C ARG A 231 7.00 -6.82 -10.30
N ILE A 232 7.79 -7.20 -11.31
CA ILE A 232 8.79 -6.32 -11.91
C ILE A 232 8.12 -5.12 -12.59
N GLU A 233 7.05 -5.33 -13.35
CA GLU A 233 6.27 -4.24 -13.95
C GLU A 233 5.73 -3.28 -12.89
N HIS A 234 5.18 -3.78 -11.79
CA HIS A 234 4.73 -2.96 -10.66
C HIS A 234 5.86 -2.08 -10.12
N LEU A 235 7.03 -2.67 -9.85
CA LEU A 235 8.19 -1.93 -9.35
C LEU A 235 8.69 -0.89 -10.36
N ARG A 236 8.69 -1.21 -11.65
CA ARG A 236 9.06 -0.27 -12.71
C ARG A 236 8.11 0.92 -12.75
N ARG A 237 6.79 0.71 -12.69
CA ARG A 237 5.79 1.79 -12.68
C ARG A 237 5.96 2.74 -11.48
N LEU A 238 6.24 2.19 -10.29
CA LEU A 238 6.53 3.00 -9.11
C LEU A 238 7.84 3.77 -9.27
N ARG A 239 8.88 3.14 -9.81
CA ARG A 239 10.16 3.78 -10.08
C ARG A 239 10.01 4.92 -11.09
N ASP A 240 9.27 4.69 -12.17
CA ASP A 240 9.05 5.70 -13.22
C ASP A 240 8.33 6.92 -12.65
N LEU A 241 7.31 6.74 -11.80
CA LEU A 241 6.64 7.84 -11.12
C LEU A 241 7.55 8.52 -10.08
N GLN A 242 8.39 7.77 -9.37
CA GLN A 242 9.39 8.36 -8.47
C GLN A 242 10.40 9.21 -9.22
N ASP A 243 10.84 8.78 -10.38
CA ASP A 243 11.77 9.54 -11.25
C ASP A 243 11.13 10.83 -11.76
N GLU A 244 9.84 10.77 -12.11
CA GLU A 244 9.07 11.92 -12.57
C GLU A 244 8.87 12.96 -11.44
N THR A 245 8.61 12.51 -10.21
CA THR A 245 8.04 13.39 -9.19
C THR A 245 8.85 13.51 -7.89
N GLY A 246 9.68 12.49 -7.56
CA GLY A 246 10.40 12.43 -6.29
C GLY A 246 9.50 12.43 -5.05
N GLY A 247 8.23 12.00 -5.20
CA GLY A 247 7.20 12.17 -4.17
C GLY A 247 7.05 11.03 -3.18
N PHE A 248 7.46 9.81 -3.53
CA PHE A 248 7.43 8.67 -2.62
C PHE A 248 8.52 8.76 -1.55
N THR A 249 8.14 8.55 -0.30
CA THR A 249 9.06 8.54 0.86
C THR A 249 9.37 7.13 1.37
N ALA A 250 8.50 6.17 1.09
CA ALA A 250 8.66 4.78 1.51
C ALA A 250 8.00 3.83 0.51
N PHE A 251 8.58 2.65 0.36
CA PHE A 251 7.98 1.49 -0.32
C PHE A 251 7.77 0.39 0.71
N ILE A 252 6.52 -0.03 0.89
CA ILE A 252 6.12 -1.07 1.84
C ILE A 252 5.52 -2.24 1.08
N HIS A 253 6.09 -3.42 1.24
CA HIS A 253 5.57 -4.65 0.64
C HIS A 253 5.19 -5.64 1.73
N TRP A 254 4.14 -6.43 1.46
CA TRP A 254 3.66 -7.48 2.37
C TRP A 254 3.12 -8.68 1.60
N PRO A 255 3.26 -9.90 2.16
CA PRO A 255 2.69 -11.09 1.55
C PRO A 255 1.16 -11.10 1.72
N PHE A 256 0.49 -11.66 0.72
CA PHE A 256 -0.94 -11.90 0.79
C PHE A 256 -1.28 -12.85 1.95
N GLN A 257 -2.29 -12.46 2.74
CA GLN A 257 -2.83 -13.29 3.83
C GLN A 257 -4.11 -13.97 3.33
N PRO A 258 -4.10 -15.28 3.06
CA PRO A 258 -5.20 -15.98 2.41
C PRO A 258 -6.39 -16.27 3.33
N GLU A 259 -6.19 -16.33 4.66
CA GLU A 259 -7.18 -16.80 5.60
C GLU A 259 -8.50 -16.05 5.51
N GLY A 260 -9.59 -16.77 5.31
CA GLY A 260 -10.94 -16.23 5.24
C GLY A 260 -11.29 -15.46 3.97
N THR A 261 -10.34 -15.18 3.07
CA THR A 261 -10.57 -14.36 1.89
C THR A 261 -11.33 -15.11 0.78
N ARG A 262 -12.09 -14.35 -0.02
CA ARG A 262 -12.74 -14.89 -1.22
C ARG A 262 -11.71 -15.39 -2.23
N LEU A 263 -10.60 -14.66 -2.38
CA LEU A 263 -9.53 -15.00 -3.33
C LEU A 263 -8.95 -16.37 -3.04
N ALA A 264 -8.64 -16.68 -1.78
CA ALA A 264 -8.14 -17.99 -1.38
C ALA A 264 -9.15 -19.11 -1.65
N ARG A 265 -10.44 -18.85 -1.44
CA ARG A 265 -11.51 -19.83 -1.73
C ARG A 265 -11.70 -20.07 -3.23
N GLN A 266 -11.59 -19.03 -4.04
CA GLN A 266 -11.76 -19.10 -5.49
C GLN A 266 -10.56 -19.71 -6.21
N LYS A 267 -9.37 -19.57 -5.65
CA LYS A 267 -8.10 -19.89 -6.30
C LYS A 267 -7.28 -20.93 -5.54
N ARG A 268 -7.94 -21.94 -4.96
CA ARG A 268 -7.23 -23.11 -4.38
C ARG A 268 -6.14 -23.64 -5.31
N LEU A 269 -6.39 -23.63 -6.61
CA LEU A 269 -5.46 -24.07 -7.63
C LEU A 269 -4.18 -23.22 -7.73
N VAL A 270 -4.26 -21.92 -7.47
CA VAL A 270 -3.08 -21.03 -7.55
C VAL A 270 -2.19 -21.25 -6.33
N LEU A 271 -2.76 -21.31 -5.13
CA LEU A 271 -2.03 -21.61 -3.90
C LEU A 271 -1.44 -23.03 -3.92
N GLU A 272 -2.16 -24.00 -4.50
CA GLU A 272 -1.65 -25.37 -4.73
C GLU A 272 -0.53 -25.40 -5.78
N ARG A 273 -0.59 -24.56 -6.79
CA ARG A 273 0.46 -24.42 -7.80
C ARG A 273 1.72 -23.79 -7.20
N GLU A 274 1.59 -22.69 -6.45
CA GLU A 274 2.72 -22.09 -5.74
C GLU A 274 3.34 -23.03 -4.71
N ARG A 275 2.50 -23.83 -4.03
CA ARG A 275 2.99 -24.87 -3.14
C ARG A 275 3.79 -25.95 -3.87
N ARG A 276 3.35 -26.40 -5.06
CA ARG A 276 4.10 -27.35 -5.89
C ARG A 276 5.40 -26.76 -6.44
N GLU A 277 5.37 -25.49 -6.85
CA GLU A 277 6.58 -24.76 -7.29
C GLU A 277 7.53 -24.54 -6.10
N GLY A 278 7.01 -24.32 -4.89
CA GLY A 278 7.77 -24.25 -3.63
C GLY A 278 8.30 -25.63 -3.19
N GLU A 279 7.51 -26.68 -3.34
CA GLU A 279 7.95 -28.07 -3.06
C GLU A 279 9.04 -28.54 -4.04
N THR A 280 9.00 -28.10 -5.31
CA THR A 280 10.10 -28.35 -6.25
C THR A 280 11.37 -27.57 -5.88
N TRP A 281 11.22 -26.41 -5.28
CA TRP A 281 12.35 -25.62 -4.79
C TRP A 281 12.96 -26.21 -3.50
N GLU A 282 12.13 -26.66 -2.58
CA GLU A 282 12.56 -27.39 -1.38
C GLU A 282 13.13 -28.80 -1.71
N GLY A 283 12.62 -29.44 -2.77
CA GLY A 283 13.16 -30.69 -3.29
C GLY A 283 14.56 -30.54 -3.85
N GLN A 284 14.83 -29.48 -4.58
CA GLN A 284 16.17 -29.20 -5.12
C GLN A 284 17.19 -28.81 -4.04
N THR A 285 16.76 -28.21 -2.93
CA THR A 285 17.65 -27.94 -1.78
C THR A 285 17.92 -29.18 -0.93
N ARG A 286 17.02 -30.17 -0.90
CA ARG A 286 17.23 -31.42 -0.15
C ARG A 286 18.06 -32.46 -0.87
N GLU A 287 18.09 -32.46 -2.20
CA GLU A 287 18.98 -33.37 -2.97
C GLU A 287 20.46 -32.97 -2.90
N GLY A 288 20.78 -31.72 -2.48
CA GLY A 288 22.13 -31.25 -2.24
C GLY A 288 22.70 -31.57 -0.85
N GLU A 289 21.88 -32.01 0.11
CA GLU A 289 22.27 -32.32 1.48
C GLU A 289 22.12 -33.83 1.81
N THR A 290 22.75 -34.69 1.02
CA THR A 290 22.91 -36.09 1.42
C THR A 290 24.33 -36.35 1.96
N ARG A 291 24.34 -36.51 3.28
CA ARG A 291 25.27 -37.32 4.06
C ARG A 291 26.70 -36.80 4.26
N GLU A 292 26.90 -36.27 5.43
CA GLU A 292 27.91 -36.80 6.34
C GLU A 292 27.55 -36.40 7.78
N GLY A 293 27.15 -37.37 8.57
CA GLY A 293 26.93 -37.18 9.99
C GLY A 293 28.27 -37.11 10.75
N PRO A 294 28.42 -36.20 11.71
CA PRO A 294 29.52 -36.30 12.66
C PRO A 294 29.10 -37.17 13.86
N SER A 295 29.88 -38.16 14.08
CA SER A 295 30.02 -38.82 15.38
C SER A 295 30.61 -37.87 16.42
N GLY A 296 29.94 -37.76 17.56
CA GLY A 296 30.63 -37.52 18.84
C GLY A 296 30.78 -36.04 19.27
N TRP A 297 30.22 -35.78 20.34
CA TRP A 297 30.29 -34.98 21.57
C TRP A 297 29.10 -34.08 21.80
#